data_688337e9b506e2b70bb482de6b6dbed5
#
_entry.id   688337e9b506e2b70bb482de6b6dbed5
#
_cell.length_a   1.000
_cell.length_b   1.000
_cell.length_c   1.000
_cell.angle_alpha   90.00
_cell.angle_beta   90.00
_cell.angle_gamma   90.00
#
_symmetry.space_group_name_H-M   'P 1'
#
loop_
_entity.id
_entity.type
_entity.pdbx_description
1 polymer ?
#
loop_
_entity_poly.entity_id
_entity_poly.type
_entity_poly.pdbx_seq_one_letter_code
_entity_poly.pdbx_strand_id
1 'polypeptide(L)'
;SFLNFKKPSKFRTDEIALNYQQVEEIYNYDFTKNKRLERVRDLFVLGCVTGMRFGNYSSISKEDIQGDFIRVVDLKSKTKNLSIPLNSISRAILEKYDYALPSISNQKMNKFIKEVFQKMAFTDEIKKTMRYGDELIDKKSEFWERISSHTARRSFITIMKNKRVPDKVIMSYTGHRSLEVFN
;
A
#
# COMPACT_ATOMS: atom_id res chain seq x y z
N SER A 1 11.43 -17.36 -40.69
CA SER A 1 12.27 -17.17 -39.51
C SER A 1 11.61 -16.14 -38.59
N PHE A 2 10.85 -16.63 -37.60
CA PHE A 2 10.25 -15.77 -36.61
C PHE A 2 11.38 -15.27 -35.71
N LEU A 3 11.61 -13.95 -35.74
CA LEU A 3 12.58 -13.25 -34.90
C LEU A 3 12.27 -13.54 -33.43
N ASN A 4 13.24 -14.14 -32.73
CA ASN A 4 13.26 -14.30 -31.29
C ASN A 4 13.26 -12.90 -30.66
N PHE A 5 12.08 -12.35 -30.40
CA PHE A 5 11.94 -11.18 -29.54
C PHE A 5 12.33 -11.58 -28.12
N LYS A 6 13.58 -11.37 -27.74
CA LYS A 6 13.96 -11.37 -26.33
C LYS A 6 13.13 -10.27 -25.64
N LYS A 7 12.18 -10.69 -24.79
CA LYS A 7 11.52 -9.72 -23.88
C LYS A 7 12.61 -8.94 -23.16
N PRO A 8 12.63 -7.61 -23.22
CA PRO A 8 13.61 -6.83 -22.47
C PRO A 8 13.52 -7.23 -21.00
N SER A 9 14.69 -7.41 -20.37
CA SER A 9 14.76 -7.69 -18.93
C SER A 9 13.95 -6.64 -18.18
N LYS A 10 13.06 -7.07 -17.28
CA LYS A 10 12.27 -6.14 -16.46
C LYS A 10 13.23 -5.28 -15.65
N PHE A 11 13.34 -4.01 -16.03
CA PHE A 11 14.09 -3.03 -15.25
C PHE A 11 13.36 -2.83 -13.92
N ARG A 12 14.05 -3.06 -12.79
CA ARG A 12 13.49 -2.78 -11.47
C ARG A 12 13.58 -1.28 -11.23
N THR A 13 12.44 -0.62 -11.14
CA THR A 13 12.37 0.78 -10.72
C THR A 13 12.51 0.85 -9.21
N ASP A 14 13.28 1.85 -8.72
CA ASP A 14 13.36 2.17 -7.29
C ASP A 14 12.00 2.62 -6.77
N GLU A 15 11.27 1.69 -6.20
CA GLU A 15 9.94 1.94 -5.68
C GLU A 15 10.03 2.31 -4.19
N ILE A 16 9.31 3.36 -3.81
CA ILE A 16 9.32 3.86 -2.43
C ILE A 16 8.44 3.01 -1.52
N ALA A 17 8.87 2.90 -0.27
CA ALA A 17 8.12 2.32 0.83
C ALA A 17 8.36 3.15 2.10
N LEU A 18 7.41 3.10 3.04
CA LEU A 18 7.53 3.72 4.35
C LEU A 18 8.07 2.71 5.36
N ASN A 19 8.79 3.20 6.34
CA ASN A 19 9.12 2.43 7.54
C ASN A 19 7.98 2.50 8.58
N TYR A 20 8.11 1.73 9.66
CA TYR A 20 7.08 1.66 10.69
C TYR A 20 6.86 3.01 11.39
N GLN A 21 7.93 3.74 11.72
CA GLN A 21 7.87 5.05 12.35
C GLN A 21 7.09 6.07 11.49
N GLN A 22 7.35 6.10 10.19
CA GLN A 22 6.64 6.96 9.26
C GLN A 22 5.15 6.63 9.19
N VAL A 23 4.78 5.33 9.24
CA VAL A 23 3.36 4.92 9.28
C VAL A 23 2.69 5.37 10.56
N GLU A 24 3.36 5.26 11.72
CA GLU A 24 2.84 5.78 12.99
C GLU A 24 2.71 7.31 12.99
N GLU A 25 3.68 8.03 12.44
CA GLU A 25 3.63 9.49 12.30
C GLU A 25 2.41 9.91 11.46
N ILE A 26 2.18 9.25 10.33
CA ILE A 26 1.04 9.52 9.46
C ILE A 26 -0.28 9.22 10.20
N TYR A 27 -0.36 8.10 10.91
CA TYR A 27 -1.53 7.72 11.68
C TYR A 27 -1.89 8.75 12.76
N ASN A 28 -0.89 9.28 13.45
CA ASN A 28 -1.06 10.23 14.56
C ASN A 28 -1.18 11.69 14.12
N TYR A 29 -0.94 12.01 12.83
CA TYR A 29 -1.03 13.39 12.37
C TYR A 29 -2.45 13.93 12.44
N ASP A 30 -2.62 15.14 12.96
CA ASP A 30 -3.93 15.76 13.15
C ASP A 30 -4.52 16.32 11.85
N PHE A 31 -5.52 15.64 11.33
CA PHE A 31 -6.37 16.08 10.22
C PHE A 31 -7.80 16.38 10.64
N THR A 32 -8.10 16.58 11.93
CA THR A 32 -9.47 16.80 12.44
C THR A 32 -10.18 17.95 11.76
N LYS A 33 -9.45 19.00 11.37
CA LYS A 33 -9.96 20.15 10.61
C LYS A 33 -10.18 19.87 9.12
N ASN A 34 -9.75 18.72 8.61
CA ASN A 34 -9.91 18.33 7.21
C ASN A 34 -10.35 16.86 7.07
N LYS A 35 -11.67 16.64 7.24
CA LYS A 35 -12.28 15.30 7.22
C LYS A 35 -12.01 14.52 5.94
N ARG A 36 -11.80 15.19 4.80
CA ARG A 36 -11.43 14.53 3.54
C ARG A 36 -10.04 13.90 3.64
N LEU A 37 -9.05 14.66 4.10
CA LEU A 37 -7.68 14.16 4.24
C LEU A 37 -7.56 13.15 5.38
N GLU A 38 -8.31 13.33 6.47
CA GLU A 38 -8.38 12.37 7.57
C GLU A 38 -8.82 10.99 7.06
N ARG A 39 -9.92 10.93 6.29
CA ARG A 39 -10.43 9.68 5.69
C ARG A 39 -9.43 9.02 4.75
N VAL A 40 -8.75 9.81 3.92
CA VAL A 40 -7.72 9.32 2.99
C VAL A 40 -6.50 8.78 3.74
N ARG A 41 -6.04 9.49 4.78
CA ARG A 41 -4.98 9.07 5.67
C ARG A 41 -5.31 7.73 6.33
N ASP A 42 -6.51 7.60 6.90
CA ASP A 42 -6.95 6.39 7.60
C ASP A 42 -6.99 5.18 6.64
N LEU A 43 -7.55 5.35 5.46
CA LEU A 43 -7.55 4.31 4.43
C LEU A 43 -6.14 3.91 4.00
N PHE A 44 -5.24 4.88 3.83
CA PHE A 44 -3.84 4.61 3.47
C PHE A 44 -3.12 3.82 4.57
N VAL A 45 -3.27 4.25 5.81
CA VAL A 45 -2.68 3.57 6.97
C VAL A 45 -3.25 2.15 7.10
N LEU A 46 -4.56 1.96 6.90
CA LEU A 46 -5.15 0.62 6.88
C LEU A 46 -4.48 -0.28 5.83
N GLY A 47 -4.19 0.23 4.64
CA GLY A 47 -3.39 -0.47 3.63
C GLY A 47 -1.96 -0.79 4.09
N CYS A 48 -1.30 0.13 4.81
CA CYS A 48 0.05 -0.06 5.36
C CYS A 48 0.12 -1.13 6.45
N VAL A 49 -0.96 -1.33 7.22
CA VAL A 49 -0.97 -2.27 8.35
C VAL A 49 -1.64 -3.62 8.04
N THR A 50 -2.24 -3.76 6.85
CA THR A 50 -2.87 -5.00 6.40
C THR A 50 -2.18 -5.62 5.17
N GLY A 51 -1.44 -4.83 4.40
CA GLY A 51 -0.77 -5.26 3.17
C GLY A 51 -1.72 -5.63 2.03
N MET A 52 -3.02 -5.43 2.18
CA MET A 52 -4.01 -5.72 1.14
C MET A 52 -3.90 -4.77 -0.06
N ARG A 53 -4.47 -5.14 -1.19
CA ARG A 53 -4.68 -4.23 -2.32
C ARG A 53 -5.76 -3.21 -1.99
N PHE A 54 -5.69 -2.02 -2.62
CA PHE A 54 -6.66 -0.94 -2.40
C PHE A 54 -8.11 -1.43 -2.51
N GLY A 55 -8.46 -2.14 -3.57
CA GLY A 55 -9.82 -2.67 -3.74
C GLY A 55 -10.29 -3.56 -2.59
N ASN A 56 -9.39 -4.32 -1.99
CA ASN A 56 -9.71 -5.19 -0.87
C ASN A 56 -9.87 -4.40 0.44
N TYR A 57 -8.86 -3.57 0.81
CA TYR A 57 -8.95 -2.88 2.10
C TYR A 57 -9.99 -1.75 2.13
N SER A 58 -10.31 -1.17 0.98
CA SER A 58 -11.34 -0.12 0.89
C SER A 58 -12.78 -0.64 0.89
N SER A 59 -12.96 -1.96 0.80
CA SER A 59 -14.27 -2.62 0.79
C SER A 59 -14.52 -3.53 2.00
N ILE A 60 -13.65 -3.49 3.01
CA ILE A 60 -13.86 -4.25 4.24
C ILE A 60 -15.16 -3.82 4.91
N SER A 61 -15.97 -4.81 5.26
CA SER A 61 -17.23 -4.67 5.99
C SER A 61 -17.18 -5.44 7.32
N LYS A 62 -18.22 -5.33 8.11
CA LYS A 62 -18.33 -6.02 9.39
C LYS A 62 -18.32 -7.54 9.25
N GLU A 63 -18.91 -8.04 8.16
CA GLU A 63 -18.99 -9.48 7.87
C GLU A 63 -17.61 -10.10 7.59
N ASP A 64 -16.64 -9.28 7.16
CA ASP A 64 -15.28 -9.72 6.90
C ASP A 64 -14.46 -9.91 8.20
N ILE A 65 -14.97 -9.47 9.34
CA ILE A 65 -14.31 -9.56 10.63
C ILE A 65 -14.73 -10.85 11.33
N GLN A 66 -13.78 -11.75 11.49
CA GLN A 66 -14.00 -13.05 12.16
C GLN A 66 -12.96 -13.22 13.29
N GLY A 67 -13.38 -12.92 14.51
CA GLY A 67 -12.50 -12.88 15.68
C GLY A 67 -11.40 -11.83 15.51
N ASP A 68 -10.16 -12.25 15.61
CA ASP A 68 -8.99 -11.37 15.44
C ASP A 68 -8.45 -11.31 14.00
N PHE A 69 -9.28 -11.66 13.01
CA PHE A 69 -8.86 -11.69 11.62
C PHE A 69 -9.81 -10.95 10.69
N ILE A 70 -9.24 -10.29 9.68
CA ILE A 70 -9.95 -9.84 8.48
C ILE A 70 -9.90 -11.00 7.49
N ARG A 71 -11.06 -11.50 7.04
CA ARG A 71 -11.17 -12.57 6.05
C ARG A 71 -11.90 -12.08 4.82
N VAL A 72 -11.19 -11.96 3.72
CA VAL A 72 -11.72 -11.47 2.45
C VAL A 72 -11.29 -12.35 1.29
N VAL A 73 -12.10 -12.38 0.24
CA VAL A 73 -11.69 -12.96 -1.04
C VAL A 73 -10.85 -11.92 -1.79
N ASP A 74 -9.64 -12.28 -2.24
CA ASP A 74 -8.83 -11.38 -3.04
C ASP A 74 -9.51 -11.05 -4.37
N LEU A 75 -9.96 -9.82 -4.52
CA LEU A 75 -10.73 -9.35 -5.69
C LEU A 75 -10.00 -9.55 -7.02
N LYS A 76 -8.66 -9.55 -7.02
CA LYS A 76 -7.87 -9.78 -8.23
C LYS A 76 -7.82 -11.25 -8.62
N SER A 77 -7.71 -12.16 -7.67
CA SER A 77 -7.62 -13.59 -7.92
C SER A 77 -8.98 -14.27 -7.97
N LYS A 78 -9.99 -13.68 -7.31
CA LYS A 78 -11.37 -14.21 -7.14
C LYS A 78 -11.47 -15.62 -6.51
N THR A 79 -10.34 -16.24 -6.20
CA THR A 79 -10.28 -17.63 -5.70
C THR A 79 -9.45 -17.78 -4.44
N LYS A 80 -8.68 -16.74 -4.06
CA LYS A 80 -7.80 -16.80 -2.89
C LYS A 80 -8.44 -16.09 -1.71
N ASN A 81 -8.68 -16.83 -0.65
CA ASN A 81 -9.08 -16.28 0.63
C ASN A 81 -7.84 -15.70 1.33
N LEU A 82 -7.92 -14.46 1.78
CA LEU A 82 -6.93 -13.80 2.60
C LEU A 82 -7.41 -13.82 4.04
N SER A 83 -6.53 -14.15 4.97
CA SER A 83 -6.78 -14.08 6.41
C SER A 83 -5.67 -13.23 7.02
N ILE A 84 -5.98 -12.00 7.37
CA ILE A 84 -5.03 -11.01 7.87
C ILE A 84 -5.33 -10.74 9.34
N PRO A 85 -4.35 -10.86 10.24
CA PRO A 85 -4.57 -10.57 11.66
C PRO A 85 -4.87 -9.08 11.84
N LEU A 86 -5.87 -8.79 12.67
CA LEU A 86 -6.15 -7.44 13.13
C LEU A 86 -5.06 -7.00 14.13
N ASN A 87 -4.47 -5.85 13.87
CA ASN A 87 -3.61 -5.16 14.83
C ASN A 87 -4.36 -3.97 15.44
N SER A 88 -3.79 -3.33 16.44
CA SER A 88 -4.42 -2.21 17.15
C SER A 88 -4.84 -1.06 16.23
N ILE A 89 -3.99 -0.69 15.27
CA ILE A 89 -4.27 0.40 14.33
C ILE A 89 -5.41 0.04 13.36
N SER A 90 -5.37 -1.18 12.77
CA SER A 90 -6.44 -1.61 11.87
C SER A 90 -7.78 -1.72 12.58
N ARG A 91 -7.79 -2.22 13.82
CA ARG A 91 -9.00 -2.29 14.66
C ARG A 91 -9.54 -0.90 14.95
N ALA A 92 -8.70 0.02 15.43
CA ALA A 92 -9.12 1.39 15.74
C ALA A 92 -9.69 2.14 14.51
N ILE A 93 -9.07 1.95 13.33
CA ILE A 93 -9.61 2.55 12.10
C ILE A 93 -10.96 1.95 11.72
N LEU A 94 -11.12 0.63 11.77
CA LEU A 94 -12.37 -0.02 11.43
C LEU A 94 -13.50 0.38 12.40
N GLU A 95 -13.23 0.40 13.70
CA GLU A 95 -14.18 0.83 14.74
C GLU A 95 -14.56 2.32 14.59
N LYS A 96 -13.61 3.21 14.27
CA LYS A 96 -13.85 4.64 14.01
C LYS A 96 -14.91 4.86 12.94
N TYR A 97 -15.00 4.00 11.96
CA TYR A 97 -15.98 4.08 10.86
C TYR A 97 -17.14 3.09 11.02
N ASP A 98 -17.31 2.49 12.19
CA ASP A 98 -18.32 1.44 12.44
C ASP A 98 -18.33 0.37 11.33
N TYR A 99 -17.12 0.00 10.86
CA TYR A 99 -16.88 -0.96 9.78
C TYR A 99 -17.50 -0.56 8.41
N ALA A 100 -17.95 0.69 8.27
CA ALA A 100 -18.43 1.28 7.03
C ALA A 100 -17.39 2.28 6.48
N LEU A 101 -16.33 1.76 5.90
CA LEU A 101 -15.20 2.58 5.44
C LEU A 101 -15.63 3.60 4.38
N PRO A 102 -15.00 4.81 4.36
CA PRO A 102 -15.30 5.84 3.38
C PRO A 102 -15.08 5.37 1.95
N SER A 103 -16.11 5.44 1.12
CA SER A 103 -16.02 5.11 -0.30
C SER A 103 -15.25 6.18 -1.06
N ILE A 104 -14.21 5.74 -1.78
CA ILE A 104 -13.36 6.59 -2.63
C ILE A 104 -12.82 5.79 -3.80
N SER A 105 -12.79 6.38 -5.00
CA SER A 105 -12.14 5.73 -6.13
C SER A 105 -10.62 5.71 -5.96
N ASN A 106 -9.94 4.68 -6.54
CA ASN A 106 -8.49 4.58 -6.49
C ASN A 106 -7.78 5.82 -7.07
N GLN A 107 -8.37 6.43 -8.12
CA GLN A 107 -7.84 7.66 -8.72
C GLN A 107 -7.88 8.82 -7.72
N LYS A 108 -9.00 9.03 -7.03
CA LYS A 108 -9.13 10.06 -5.99
C LYS A 108 -8.23 9.75 -4.79
N MET A 109 -8.12 8.49 -4.39
CA MET A 109 -7.22 8.05 -3.34
C MET A 109 -5.77 8.44 -3.67
N ASN A 110 -5.28 8.12 -4.87
CA ASN A 110 -3.93 8.46 -5.32
C ASN A 110 -3.69 9.96 -5.43
N LYS A 111 -4.72 10.74 -5.77
CA LYS A 111 -4.63 12.20 -5.78
C LYS A 111 -4.50 12.76 -4.36
N PHE A 112 -5.41 12.38 -3.47
CA PHE A 112 -5.52 13.01 -2.16
C PHE A 112 -4.47 12.52 -1.15
N ILE A 113 -3.96 11.30 -1.32
CA ILE A 113 -2.86 10.84 -0.46
C ILE A 113 -1.59 11.67 -0.67
N LYS A 114 -1.34 12.16 -1.87
CA LYS A 114 -0.25 13.09 -2.15
C LYS A 114 -0.43 14.40 -1.38
N GLU A 115 -1.66 14.91 -1.29
CA GLU A 115 -1.97 16.11 -0.49
C GLU A 115 -1.71 15.87 1.02
N VAL A 116 -1.99 14.65 1.53
CA VAL A 116 -1.67 14.27 2.90
C VAL A 116 -0.17 14.40 3.14
N PHE A 117 0.64 13.74 2.31
CA PHE A 117 2.10 13.74 2.45
C PHE A 117 2.73 15.12 2.24
N GLN A 118 2.19 15.91 1.32
CA GLN A 118 2.62 17.28 1.10
C GLN A 118 2.38 18.15 2.34
N LYS A 119 1.20 18.02 2.98
CA LYS A 119 0.89 18.75 4.22
C LYS A 119 1.74 18.30 5.41
N MET A 120 2.21 17.08 5.41
CA MET A 120 3.13 16.55 6.40
C MET A 120 4.60 16.86 6.10
N ALA A 121 4.88 17.64 5.05
CA ALA A 121 6.23 18.04 4.63
C ALA A 121 7.16 16.87 4.28
N PHE A 122 6.64 15.81 3.65
CA PHE A 122 7.47 14.76 3.04
C PHE A 122 8.05 15.25 1.70
N THR A 123 8.97 16.20 1.78
CA THR A 123 9.52 16.93 0.63
C THR A 123 10.93 16.50 0.24
N ASP A 124 11.48 15.45 0.86
CA ASP A 124 12.79 14.93 0.51
C ASP A 124 12.88 14.62 -0.97
N GLU A 125 13.94 15.11 -1.62
CA GLU A 125 14.20 14.79 -3.02
C GLU A 125 14.63 13.33 -3.16
N ILE A 126 13.92 12.59 -4.00
CA ILE A 126 14.24 11.20 -4.32
C ILE A 126 14.46 11.02 -5.82
N LYS A 127 15.38 10.15 -6.18
CA LYS A 127 15.65 9.79 -7.56
C LYS A 127 14.81 8.58 -7.99
N LYS A 128 14.42 8.57 -9.25
CA LYS A 128 13.84 7.41 -9.92
C LYS A 128 14.57 7.18 -11.23
N THR A 129 15.30 6.10 -11.31
CA THR A 129 15.91 5.68 -12.57
C THR A 129 14.85 5.02 -13.46
N MET A 130 14.70 5.51 -14.68
CA MET A 130 13.80 4.96 -15.69
C MET A 130 14.59 4.57 -16.92
N ARG A 131 14.15 3.50 -17.58
CA ARG A 131 14.74 3.06 -18.85
C ARG A 131 13.90 3.55 -20.03
N TYR A 132 14.52 4.32 -20.92
CA TYR A 132 13.96 4.72 -22.20
C TYR A 132 14.80 4.09 -23.32
N GLY A 133 14.28 3.05 -23.97
CA GLY A 133 15.08 2.25 -24.92
C GLY A 133 16.28 1.63 -24.20
N ASP A 134 17.48 1.98 -24.62
CA ASP A 134 18.76 1.54 -24.02
C ASP A 134 19.35 2.55 -23.03
N GLU A 135 18.74 3.72 -22.87
CA GLU A 135 19.23 4.77 -21.97
C GLU A 135 18.59 4.69 -20.60
N LEU A 136 19.36 4.99 -19.56
CA LEU A 136 18.90 5.15 -18.19
C LEU A 136 18.82 6.64 -17.87
N ILE A 137 17.62 7.11 -17.50
CA ILE A 137 17.36 8.50 -17.15
C ILE A 137 16.96 8.58 -15.68
N ASP A 138 17.66 9.41 -14.92
CA ASP A 138 17.32 9.72 -13.54
C ASP A 138 16.36 10.89 -13.50
N LYS A 139 15.15 10.64 -13.03
CA LYS A 139 14.17 11.67 -12.73
C LYS A 139 14.14 11.96 -11.24
N LYS A 140 14.38 13.20 -10.87
CA LYS A 140 14.20 13.70 -9.50
C LYS A 140 12.75 14.09 -9.27
N SER A 141 12.26 13.83 -8.07
CA SER A 141 10.93 14.23 -7.62
C SER A 141 10.90 14.30 -6.09
N GLU A 142 9.96 15.02 -5.53
CA GLU A 142 9.74 14.98 -4.08
C GLU A 142 9.07 13.67 -3.67
N PHE A 143 9.32 13.24 -2.43
CA PHE A 143 8.81 11.97 -1.91
C PHE A 143 7.29 11.86 -2.05
N TRP A 144 6.54 12.91 -1.68
CA TRP A 144 5.08 12.93 -1.77
C TRP A 144 4.54 12.73 -3.19
N GLU A 145 5.27 13.16 -4.22
CA GLU A 145 4.84 13.00 -5.62
C GLU A 145 4.75 11.53 -6.05
N ARG A 146 5.52 10.64 -5.41
CA ARG A 146 5.58 9.22 -5.75
C ARG A 146 4.66 8.34 -4.92
N ILE A 147 4.02 8.89 -3.90
CA ILE A 147 3.07 8.15 -3.05
C ILE A 147 1.84 7.72 -3.84
N SER A 148 1.41 6.50 -3.60
CA SER A 148 0.20 5.92 -4.17
C SER A 148 -0.39 4.85 -3.24
N SER A 149 -1.59 4.37 -3.54
CA SER A 149 -2.20 3.24 -2.81
C SER A 149 -1.33 1.98 -2.82
N HIS A 150 -0.50 1.79 -3.85
CA HIS A 150 0.48 0.70 -3.89
C HIS A 150 1.63 0.87 -2.90
N THR A 151 2.00 2.11 -2.58
CA THR A 151 3.03 2.39 -1.58
C THR A 151 2.63 1.83 -0.21
N ALA A 152 1.35 1.91 0.16
CA ALA A 152 0.86 1.32 1.41
C ALA A 152 1.20 -0.18 1.52
N ARG A 153 0.90 -0.94 0.48
CA ARG A 153 1.20 -2.37 0.44
C ARG A 153 2.71 -2.69 0.42
N ARG A 154 3.51 -1.89 -0.29
CA ARG A 154 4.98 -2.02 -0.26
C ARG A 154 5.53 -1.75 1.13
N SER A 155 5.01 -0.72 1.79
CA SER A 155 5.37 -0.38 3.18
C SER A 155 5.10 -1.55 4.12
N PHE A 156 3.92 -2.20 4.03
CA PHE A 156 3.64 -3.40 4.79
C PHE A 156 4.70 -4.49 4.57
N ILE A 157 5.02 -4.80 3.31
CA ILE A 157 6.01 -5.83 2.97
C ILE A 157 7.38 -5.48 3.54
N THR A 158 7.83 -4.24 3.35
CA THR A 158 9.12 -3.74 3.85
C THR A 158 9.18 -3.83 5.38
N ILE A 159 8.13 -3.38 6.08
CA ILE A 159 8.05 -3.44 7.54
C ILE A 159 8.10 -4.89 8.04
N MET A 160 7.36 -5.80 7.39
CA MET A 160 7.35 -7.22 7.77
C MET A 160 8.69 -7.90 7.50
N LYS A 161 9.35 -7.60 6.37
CA LYS A 161 10.70 -8.08 6.07
C LYS A 161 11.71 -7.57 7.12
N ASN A 162 11.65 -6.30 7.49
CA ASN A 162 12.51 -5.72 8.52
C ASN A 162 12.29 -6.39 9.91
N LYS A 163 11.05 -6.82 10.18
CA LYS A 163 10.72 -7.63 11.37
C LYS A 163 11.09 -9.11 11.23
N ARG A 164 11.76 -9.51 10.15
CA ARG A 164 12.17 -10.88 9.83
C ARG A 164 11.01 -11.88 9.75
N VAL A 165 9.82 -11.41 9.38
CA VAL A 165 8.70 -12.32 9.11
C VAL A 165 8.99 -13.10 7.83
N PRO A 166 8.81 -14.44 7.82
CA PRO A 166 9.08 -15.25 6.64
C PRO A 166 8.28 -14.82 5.41
N ASP A 167 8.91 -14.79 4.24
CA ASP A 167 8.28 -14.35 2.98
C ASP A 167 6.97 -15.07 2.66
N LYS A 168 6.89 -16.37 2.93
CA LYS A 168 5.65 -17.16 2.73
C LYS A 168 4.48 -16.63 3.58
N VAL A 169 4.76 -16.18 4.81
CA VAL A 169 3.74 -15.59 5.70
C VAL A 169 3.29 -14.23 5.15
N ILE A 170 4.24 -13.36 4.76
CA ILE A 170 3.92 -12.06 4.16
C ILE A 170 3.09 -12.26 2.87
N MET A 171 3.48 -13.23 2.05
CA MET A 171 2.75 -13.58 0.82
C MET A 171 1.33 -14.07 1.07
N SER A 172 1.09 -14.78 2.18
CA SER A 172 -0.27 -15.23 2.55
C SER A 172 -1.19 -14.05 2.86
N TYR A 173 -0.70 -13.02 3.55
CA TYR A 173 -1.46 -11.79 3.86
C TYR A 173 -1.66 -10.91 2.62
N THR A 174 -0.63 -10.80 1.80
CA THR A 174 -0.66 -9.92 0.64
C THR A 174 -1.26 -10.57 -0.61
N GLY A 175 -1.47 -11.89 -0.64
CA GLY A 175 -2.03 -12.59 -1.79
C GLY A 175 -1.08 -12.74 -2.97
N HIS A 176 0.25 -12.67 -2.78
CA HIS A 176 1.21 -12.98 -3.83
C HIS A 176 1.24 -14.47 -4.13
N ARG A 177 1.35 -14.83 -5.42
CA ARG A 177 1.31 -16.23 -5.88
C ARG A 177 2.70 -16.85 -6.04
N SER A 178 3.70 -16.03 -6.31
CA SER A 178 5.07 -16.51 -6.51
C SER A 178 6.08 -15.56 -5.88
N LEU A 179 7.23 -16.08 -5.49
CA LEU A 179 8.36 -15.31 -4.98
C LEU A 179 8.91 -14.34 -6.04
N GLU A 180 8.85 -14.71 -7.32
CA GLU A 180 9.30 -13.84 -8.42
C GLU A 180 8.54 -12.52 -8.52
N VAL A 181 7.23 -12.56 -8.22
CA VAL A 181 6.37 -11.36 -8.23
C VAL A 181 6.45 -10.61 -6.89
N PHE A 182 6.85 -11.31 -5.83
CA PHE A 182 6.97 -10.76 -4.48
C PHE A 182 8.27 -9.99 -4.26
N ASN A 183 9.39 -10.48 -4.81
CA ASN A 183 10.72 -9.86 -4.79
C ASN A 183 10.91 -8.94 -5.99
#